data_3fe551fbd1ee9a8011742efc66346db7
#
_entry.id   3fe551fbd1ee9a8011742efc66346db7
#
_cell.length_a   1.000
_cell.length_b   1.000
_cell.length_c   1.000
_cell.angle_alpha   90.00
_cell.angle_beta   90.00
_cell.angle_gamma   90.00
#
_symmetry.space_group_name_H-M   'P 1'
#
loop_
_entity.id
_entity.type
_entity.pdbx_description
1 polymer ?
#
loop_
_entity_poly.entity_id
_entity_poly.type
_entity_poly.pdbx_seq_one_letter_code
_entity_poly.pdbx_strand_id
1 'polypeptide(L)'
;MTDYFSVLSGWLIPIKRAMDEWDIDFNSALADCGIKTSDFKDPESRISAERVSQLIEYCNHLKKRHDFAITVAENFHPGTFHTLGYAMMASNNLYDAFKRIERYKKVVSNTCSIKIEEGPKVCKLVLTPFLYESTNRPVLSQNSIIIFIATLVKFARECSSHNFKPQEVNLNWSNTGDTFQFLGDFFDCLVNFDQDEISFSCNTTILKEPLLGGNPLITQSHEKMLNEFLSRLDKNDVVQIVKNSIHDMLPLGTPTQTDIAKQI
;
A
#
# COMPACT_ATOMS: atom_id res chain seq x y z
N MET A 1 12.76 11.27 -15.65
CA MET A 1 12.01 11.58 -14.42
C MET A 1 12.14 10.37 -13.51
N THR A 2 12.84 10.48 -12.41
CA THR A 2 12.92 9.40 -11.42
C THR A 2 11.62 9.39 -10.66
N ASP A 3 10.88 8.29 -10.76
CA ASP A 3 9.59 8.12 -10.09
C ASP A 3 9.77 8.33 -8.58
N TYR A 4 9.31 9.46 -8.09
CA TYR A 4 9.35 9.81 -6.66
C TYR A 4 8.52 8.84 -5.83
N PHE A 5 7.42 8.31 -6.42
CA PHE A 5 6.51 7.38 -5.76
C PHE A 5 6.79 5.93 -6.15
N SER A 6 6.97 5.10 -5.14
CA SER A 6 7.35 3.71 -5.33
C SER A 6 6.73 2.78 -4.29
N VAL A 7 6.65 1.52 -4.65
CA VAL A 7 6.22 0.42 -3.78
C VAL A 7 7.31 -0.65 -3.70
N LEU A 8 7.31 -1.42 -2.63
CA LEU A 8 8.23 -2.55 -2.47
C LEU A 8 7.95 -3.62 -3.53
N SER A 9 8.99 -4.21 -4.12
CA SER A 9 8.87 -5.27 -5.13
C SER A 9 8.10 -6.50 -4.63
N GLY A 10 8.05 -6.72 -3.32
CA GLY A 10 7.25 -7.75 -2.69
C GLY A 10 5.78 -7.76 -3.14
N TRP A 11 5.22 -6.62 -3.55
CA TRP A 11 3.87 -6.54 -4.14
C TRP A 11 3.71 -7.34 -5.44
N LEU A 12 4.79 -7.61 -6.16
CA LEU A 12 4.71 -8.46 -7.35
C LEU A 12 4.40 -9.92 -7.02
N ILE A 13 4.61 -10.38 -5.78
CA ILE A 13 4.33 -11.78 -5.39
C ILE A 13 2.82 -12.07 -5.45
N PRO A 14 1.93 -11.36 -4.72
CA PRO A 14 0.50 -11.58 -4.82
C PRO A 14 -0.07 -11.23 -6.20
N ILE A 15 0.50 -10.21 -6.89
CA ILE A 15 0.11 -9.87 -8.26
C ILE A 15 0.42 -11.04 -9.20
N LYS A 16 1.61 -11.63 -9.13
CA LYS A 16 1.97 -12.80 -9.94
C LYS A 16 1.02 -13.97 -9.70
N ARG A 17 0.72 -14.28 -8.44
CA ARG A 17 -0.22 -15.37 -8.10
C ARG A 17 -1.61 -15.12 -8.68
N ALA A 18 -2.12 -13.89 -8.56
CA ALA A 18 -3.39 -13.50 -9.16
C ALA A 18 -3.37 -13.60 -10.69
N MET A 19 -2.24 -13.26 -11.32
CA MET A 19 -2.05 -13.43 -12.76
C MET A 19 -2.03 -14.91 -13.17
N ASP A 20 -1.37 -15.77 -12.40
CA ASP A 20 -1.37 -17.22 -12.62
C ASP A 20 -2.80 -17.78 -12.54
N GLU A 21 -3.64 -17.34 -11.59
CA GLU A 21 -5.07 -17.72 -11.49
C GLU A 21 -5.91 -17.23 -12.67
N TRP A 22 -5.52 -16.11 -13.27
CA TRP A 22 -6.21 -15.51 -14.40
C TRP A 22 -5.63 -15.93 -15.75
N ASP A 23 -4.71 -16.89 -15.80
CA ASP A 23 -4.00 -17.32 -17.01
C ASP A 23 -3.41 -16.14 -17.78
N ILE A 24 -2.68 -15.26 -17.08
CA ILE A 24 -1.95 -14.10 -17.65
C ILE A 24 -0.45 -14.37 -17.57
N ASP A 25 0.24 -14.27 -18.69
CA ASP A 25 1.70 -14.41 -18.71
C ASP A 25 2.39 -13.24 -17.99
N PHE A 26 3.03 -13.56 -16.88
CA PHE A 26 3.66 -12.58 -16.00
C PHE A 26 4.80 -11.81 -16.67
N ASN A 27 5.66 -12.49 -17.43
CA ASN A 27 6.84 -11.85 -18.03
C ASN A 27 6.43 -10.89 -19.15
N SER A 28 5.48 -11.27 -19.99
CA SER A 28 4.93 -10.41 -21.03
C SER A 28 4.28 -9.17 -20.43
N ALA A 29 3.43 -9.34 -19.43
CA ALA A 29 2.75 -8.21 -18.79
C ALA A 29 3.73 -7.24 -18.09
N LEU A 30 4.77 -7.75 -17.42
CA LEU A 30 5.82 -6.89 -16.86
C LEU A 30 6.54 -6.08 -17.95
N ALA A 31 6.88 -6.72 -19.07
CA ALA A 31 7.54 -6.07 -20.20
C ALA A 31 6.67 -4.96 -20.79
N ASP A 32 5.37 -5.24 -21.01
CA ASP A 32 4.39 -4.28 -21.53
C ASP A 32 4.21 -3.07 -20.61
N CYS A 33 4.33 -3.26 -19.28
CA CYS A 33 4.26 -2.20 -18.28
C CYS A 33 5.63 -1.60 -17.92
N GLY A 34 6.72 -2.00 -18.60
CA GLY A 34 8.05 -1.47 -18.37
C GLY A 34 8.67 -1.82 -17.02
N ILE A 35 8.20 -2.88 -16.36
CA ILE A 35 8.76 -3.39 -15.10
C ILE A 35 9.81 -4.44 -15.44
N LYS A 36 11.00 -4.34 -14.81
CA LYS A 36 12.07 -5.28 -15.06
C LYS A 36 11.87 -6.56 -14.24
N THR A 37 12.07 -7.71 -14.85
CA THR A 37 12.04 -9.01 -14.15
C THR A 37 13.12 -9.15 -13.08
N SER A 38 14.21 -8.36 -13.17
CA SER A 38 15.22 -8.26 -12.11
C SER A 38 14.66 -7.72 -10.80
N ASP A 39 13.68 -6.82 -10.88
CA ASP A 39 13.08 -6.17 -9.70
C ASP A 39 12.28 -7.17 -8.85
N PHE A 40 11.77 -8.23 -9.47
CA PHE A 40 11.10 -9.33 -8.78
C PHE A 40 12.06 -10.24 -7.99
N LYS A 41 13.34 -10.26 -8.37
CA LYS A 41 14.36 -11.12 -7.72
C LYS A 41 14.99 -10.47 -6.50
N ASP A 42 14.91 -9.15 -6.38
CA ASP A 42 15.42 -8.41 -5.25
C ASP A 42 14.25 -7.97 -4.34
N PRO A 43 14.09 -8.60 -3.17
CA PRO A 43 12.98 -8.31 -2.28
C PRO A 43 13.02 -6.90 -1.66
N GLU A 44 14.17 -6.23 -1.66
CA GLU A 44 14.33 -4.86 -1.16
C GLU A 44 14.19 -3.82 -2.29
N SER A 45 14.09 -4.24 -3.54
CA SER A 45 13.94 -3.30 -4.66
C SER A 45 12.60 -2.56 -4.60
N ARG A 46 12.58 -1.39 -5.20
CA ARG A 46 11.38 -0.55 -5.28
C ARG A 46 10.99 -0.33 -6.73
N ILE A 47 9.70 -0.40 -6.98
CA ILE A 47 9.10 -0.29 -8.30
C ILE A 47 8.24 0.97 -8.35
N SER A 48 8.21 1.65 -9.49
CA SER A 48 7.31 2.76 -9.73
C SER A 48 5.86 2.39 -9.40
N ALA A 49 5.22 3.18 -8.55
CA ALA A 49 3.82 2.99 -8.19
C ALA A 49 2.90 3.12 -9.43
N GLU A 50 3.26 4.01 -10.36
CA GLU A 50 2.54 4.19 -11.62
C GLU A 50 2.57 2.92 -12.46
N ARG A 51 3.75 2.29 -12.63
CA ARG A 51 3.88 1.05 -13.40
C ARG A 51 3.13 -0.11 -12.78
N VAL A 52 3.11 -0.21 -11.45
CA VAL A 52 2.31 -1.23 -10.75
C VAL A 52 0.81 -0.96 -10.95
N SER A 53 0.36 0.29 -10.89
CA SER A 53 -1.03 0.64 -11.21
C SER A 53 -1.37 0.27 -12.66
N GLN A 54 -0.49 0.58 -13.62
CA GLN A 54 -0.67 0.20 -15.04
C GLN A 54 -0.75 -1.31 -15.22
N LEU A 55 0.05 -2.10 -14.51
CA LEU A 55 0.01 -3.57 -14.57
C LEU A 55 -1.35 -4.11 -14.08
N ILE A 56 -1.89 -3.56 -12.99
CA ILE A 56 -3.20 -3.95 -12.46
C ILE A 56 -4.32 -3.64 -13.46
N GLU A 57 -4.30 -2.43 -14.03
CA GLU A 57 -5.29 -2.04 -15.06
C GLU A 57 -5.15 -2.87 -16.33
N TYR A 58 -3.92 -3.19 -16.75
CA TYR A 58 -3.65 -4.08 -17.86
C TYR A 58 -4.31 -5.46 -17.67
N CYS A 59 -4.19 -6.06 -16.48
CA CYS A 59 -4.79 -7.35 -16.17
C CYS A 59 -6.33 -7.31 -16.25
N ASN A 60 -6.96 -6.27 -15.67
CA ASN A 60 -8.40 -6.06 -15.75
C ASN A 60 -8.86 -5.92 -17.20
N HIS A 61 -8.16 -5.11 -18.00
CA HIS A 61 -8.52 -4.87 -19.40
C HIS A 61 -8.36 -6.12 -20.25
N LEU A 62 -7.25 -6.85 -20.08
CA LEU A 62 -6.96 -8.07 -20.85
C LEU A 62 -8.05 -9.13 -20.68
N LYS A 63 -8.56 -9.30 -19.48
CA LYS A 63 -9.60 -10.30 -19.15
C LYS A 63 -11.02 -9.72 -19.16
N LYS A 64 -11.19 -8.42 -19.41
CA LYS A 64 -12.49 -7.72 -19.38
C LYS A 64 -13.24 -7.96 -18.06
N ARG A 65 -12.49 -7.93 -16.95
CA ARG A 65 -12.99 -8.07 -15.58
C ARG A 65 -12.48 -6.87 -14.76
N HIS A 66 -13.08 -6.63 -13.58
CA HIS A 66 -12.73 -5.49 -12.72
C HIS A 66 -12.27 -5.90 -11.31
N ASP A 67 -12.31 -7.18 -10.99
CA ASP A 67 -12.08 -7.74 -9.67
C ASP A 67 -10.65 -8.28 -9.46
N PHE A 68 -9.70 -7.97 -10.37
CA PHE A 68 -8.30 -8.37 -10.22
C PHE A 68 -7.69 -7.91 -8.91
N ALA A 69 -8.08 -6.72 -8.43
CA ALA A 69 -7.65 -6.17 -7.16
C ALA A 69 -7.99 -7.09 -5.98
N ILE A 70 -9.16 -7.71 -5.98
CA ILE A 70 -9.57 -8.68 -4.95
C ILE A 70 -8.75 -9.96 -5.06
N THR A 71 -8.57 -10.49 -6.28
CA THR A 71 -7.72 -11.68 -6.47
C THR A 71 -6.29 -11.44 -5.97
N VAL A 72 -5.72 -10.25 -6.19
CA VAL A 72 -4.40 -9.89 -5.62
C VAL A 72 -4.45 -9.89 -4.09
N ALA A 73 -5.47 -9.30 -3.48
CA ALA A 73 -5.61 -9.26 -2.02
C ALA A 73 -5.80 -10.64 -1.41
N GLU A 74 -6.54 -11.54 -2.06
CA GLU A 74 -6.71 -12.94 -1.63
C GLU A 74 -5.40 -13.72 -1.66
N ASN A 75 -4.50 -13.39 -2.57
CA ASN A 75 -3.17 -13.96 -2.70
C ASN A 75 -2.11 -13.30 -1.80
N PHE A 76 -2.49 -12.29 -1.03
CA PHE A 76 -1.59 -11.65 -0.10
C PHE A 76 -1.19 -12.58 1.04
N HIS A 77 0.08 -12.48 1.43
CA HIS A 77 0.63 -13.10 2.64
C HIS A 77 1.45 -12.05 3.41
N PRO A 78 1.41 -12.01 4.74
CA PRO A 78 2.15 -11.00 5.52
C PRO A 78 3.63 -10.89 5.18
N GLY A 79 4.28 -11.99 4.79
CA GLY A 79 5.65 -11.99 4.29
C GLY A 79 5.88 -11.09 3.06
N THR A 80 4.83 -10.69 2.32
CA THR A 80 4.89 -9.70 1.23
C THR A 80 5.39 -8.33 1.73
N PHE A 81 5.06 -7.98 2.97
CA PHE A 81 5.50 -6.75 3.64
C PHE A 81 6.80 -6.94 4.44
N HIS A 82 7.51 -8.05 4.24
CA HIS A 82 8.74 -8.37 4.95
C HIS A 82 8.62 -8.17 6.47
N THR A 83 9.58 -7.48 7.05
CA THR A 83 9.64 -7.18 8.49
C THR A 83 8.36 -6.53 9.03
N LEU A 84 7.68 -5.67 8.25
CA LEU A 84 6.42 -5.05 8.69
C LEU A 84 5.30 -6.09 8.83
N GLY A 85 5.17 -6.99 7.87
CA GLY A 85 4.15 -8.05 7.93
C GLY A 85 4.34 -8.97 9.13
N TYR A 86 5.57 -9.36 9.42
CA TYR A 86 5.88 -10.18 10.61
C TYR A 86 5.65 -9.43 11.93
N ALA A 87 5.98 -8.12 11.99
CA ALA A 87 5.68 -7.29 13.15
C ALA A 87 4.17 -7.16 13.40
N MET A 88 3.39 -7.07 12.31
CA MET A 88 1.93 -7.03 12.37
C MET A 88 1.36 -8.36 12.90
N MET A 89 1.82 -9.51 12.39
CA MET A 89 1.40 -10.84 12.84
C MET A 89 1.70 -11.09 14.33
N ALA A 90 2.84 -10.59 14.81
CA ALA A 90 3.26 -10.70 16.20
C ALA A 90 2.64 -9.64 17.14
N SER A 91 1.75 -8.78 16.63
CA SER A 91 1.09 -7.74 17.42
C SER A 91 0.15 -8.34 18.47
N ASN A 92 -0.05 -7.64 19.59
CA ASN A 92 -0.95 -8.11 20.65
C ASN A 92 -2.42 -8.16 20.20
N ASN A 93 -2.82 -7.27 19.29
CA ASN A 93 -4.17 -7.13 18.76
C ASN A 93 -4.12 -6.47 17.37
N LEU A 94 -5.27 -6.42 16.67
CA LEU A 94 -5.37 -5.81 15.34
C LEU A 94 -5.15 -4.29 15.36
N TYR A 95 -5.57 -3.61 16.44
CA TYR A 95 -5.34 -2.18 16.59
C TYR A 95 -3.83 -1.86 16.58
N ASP A 96 -3.03 -2.60 17.35
CA ASP A 96 -1.58 -2.45 17.37
C ASP A 96 -0.95 -2.78 16.01
N ALA A 97 -1.47 -3.80 15.31
CA ALA A 97 -1.03 -4.15 13.95
C ALA A 97 -1.28 -2.99 12.97
N PHE A 98 -2.45 -2.38 12.99
CA PHE A 98 -2.80 -1.24 12.14
C PHE A 98 -2.00 0.02 12.50
N LYS A 99 -1.74 0.27 13.78
CA LYS A 99 -0.84 1.36 14.22
C LYS A 99 0.59 1.18 13.67
N ARG A 100 1.05 -0.06 13.47
CA ARG A 100 2.34 -0.32 12.82
C ARG A 100 2.32 0.03 11.34
N ILE A 101 1.22 -0.24 10.63
CA ILE A 101 1.08 0.23 9.24
C ILE A 101 1.10 1.76 9.20
N GLU A 102 0.34 2.44 10.03
CA GLU A 102 0.35 3.91 10.10
C GLU A 102 1.79 4.44 10.25
N ARG A 103 2.58 3.83 11.14
CA ARG A 103 3.95 4.26 11.44
C ARG A 103 4.97 3.86 10.37
N TYR A 104 4.90 2.64 9.86
CA TYR A 104 5.97 2.05 9.05
C TYR A 104 5.61 1.84 7.58
N LYS A 105 4.43 2.29 7.11
CA LYS A 105 3.99 2.09 5.73
C LYS A 105 5.02 2.53 4.67
N LYS A 106 5.84 3.55 4.97
CA LYS A 106 6.88 4.07 4.06
C LYS A 106 7.89 2.99 3.66
N VAL A 107 8.10 1.98 4.51
CA VAL A 107 8.93 0.82 4.19
C VAL A 107 8.34 0.07 2.99
N VAL A 108 7.01 -0.05 2.91
CA VAL A 108 6.32 -0.79 1.84
C VAL A 108 5.92 0.13 0.69
N SER A 109 5.47 1.34 0.99
CA SER A 109 4.99 2.30 -0.01
C SER A 109 5.05 3.74 0.50
N ASN A 110 5.47 4.68 -0.37
CA ASN A 110 5.45 6.12 -0.08
C ASN A 110 4.37 6.86 -0.88
N THR A 111 3.26 6.19 -1.24
CA THR A 111 2.23 6.71 -2.16
C THR A 111 1.04 7.37 -1.49
N CYS A 112 0.89 7.21 -0.18
CA CYS A 112 -0.26 7.74 0.57
C CYS A 112 0.14 8.07 2.01
N SER A 113 -0.72 8.74 2.75
CA SER A 113 -0.71 8.74 4.21
C SER A 113 -1.80 7.81 4.75
N ILE A 114 -1.58 7.27 5.94
CA ILE A 114 -2.54 6.44 6.66
C ILE A 114 -2.67 7.03 8.05
N LYS A 115 -3.91 7.16 8.53
CA LYS A 115 -4.22 7.65 9.87
C LYS A 115 -5.22 6.73 10.53
N ILE A 116 -4.96 6.36 11.78
CA ILE A 116 -5.89 5.60 12.62
C ILE A 116 -6.58 6.58 13.57
N GLU A 117 -7.89 6.72 13.41
CA GLU A 117 -8.75 7.55 14.24
C GLU A 117 -9.50 6.66 15.22
N GLU A 118 -9.05 6.69 16.48
CA GLU A 118 -9.64 5.88 17.53
C GLU A 118 -10.82 6.58 18.18
N GLY A 119 -11.98 5.94 18.15
CA GLY A 119 -13.15 6.32 18.92
C GLY A 119 -13.52 5.25 19.95
N PRO A 120 -14.44 5.56 20.89
CA PRO A 120 -14.80 4.64 21.95
C PRO A 120 -15.51 3.37 21.47
N LYS A 121 -16.21 3.43 20.35
CA LYS A 121 -16.95 2.30 19.75
C LYS A 121 -16.46 1.96 18.35
N VAL A 122 -15.99 2.97 17.62
CA VAL A 122 -15.60 2.86 16.20
C VAL A 122 -14.17 3.37 16.05
N CYS A 123 -13.34 2.57 15.43
CA CYS A 123 -12.00 2.93 15.00
C CYS A 123 -12.01 3.01 13.49
N LYS A 124 -11.50 4.09 12.92
CA LYS A 124 -11.45 4.33 11.48
C LYS A 124 -10.00 4.34 11.00
N LEU A 125 -9.74 3.65 9.91
CA LEU A 125 -8.50 3.79 9.15
C LEU A 125 -8.79 4.67 7.93
N VAL A 126 -8.12 5.81 7.86
CA VAL A 126 -8.23 6.78 6.76
C VAL A 126 -6.98 6.68 5.90
N LEU A 127 -7.18 6.57 4.58
CA LEU A 127 -6.12 6.54 3.58
C LEU A 127 -6.24 7.79 2.70
N THR A 128 -5.15 8.56 2.63
CA THR A 128 -5.08 9.76 1.78
C THR A 128 -3.97 9.56 0.75
N PRO A 129 -4.29 9.29 -0.52
CA PRO A 129 -3.31 9.22 -1.60
C PRO A 129 -2.59 10.55 -1.75
N PHE A 130 -1.28 10.51 -2.00
CA PHE A 130 -0.56 11.70 -2.44
C PHE A 130 -0.93 12.01 -3.89
N LEU A 131 -0.68 13.25 -4.30
CA LEU A 131 -0.95 13.73 -5.64
C LEU A 131 0.37 13.96 -6.39
N TYR A 132 0.37 13.72 -7.69
CA TYR A 132 1.46 14.15 -8.56
C TYR A 132 1.42 15.67 -8.69
N GLU A 133 2.51 16.36 -8.38
CA GLU A 133 2.59 17.84 -8.43
C GLU A 133 2.27 18.39 -9.82
N SER A 134 2.69 17.70 -10.87
CA SER A 134 2.50 18.14 -12.26
C SER A 134 1.06 18.05 -12.77
N THR A 135 0.27 17.12 -12.25
CA THR A 135 -1.07 16.79 -12.79
C THR A 135 -2.19 16.90 -11.78
N ASN A 136 -1.86 17.06 -10.49
CA ASN A 136 -2.81 17.02 -9.37
C ASN A 136 -3.67 15.73 -9.34
N ARG A 137 -3.17 14.64 -9.94
CA ARG A 137 -3.83 13.32 -9.95
C ARG A 137 -3.36 12.49 -8.78
N PRO A 138 -4.22 11.64 -8.19
CA PRO A 138 -3.79 10.69 -7.18
C PRO A 138 -2.69 9.77 -7.71
N VAL A 139 -1.70 9.47 -6.86
CA VAL A 139 -0.60 8.53 -7.16
C VAL A 139 -1.12 7.10 -7.24
N LEU A 140 -2.10 6.77 -6.40
CA LEU A 140 -2.73 5.45 -6.37
C LEU A 140 -3.96 5.44 -7.27
N SER A 141 -4.08 4.42 -8.13
CA SER A 141 -5.32 4.11 -8.83
C SER A 141 -6.38 3.57 -7.86
N GLN A 142 -7.65 3.62 -8.27
CA GLN A 142 -8.76 3.03 -7.50
C GLN A 142 -8.50 1.56 -7.18
N ASN A 143 -8.03 0.78 -8.15
CA ASN A 143 -7.70 -0.63 -7.95
C ASN A 143 -6.52 -0.82 -6.96
N SER A 144 -5.51 0.05 -6.98
CA SER A 144 -4.42 0.01 -5.99
C SER A 144 -4.91 0.30 -4.57
N ILE A 145 -5.87 1.22 -4.41
CA ILE A 145 -6.51 1.51 -3.13
C ILE A 145 -7.33 0.31 -2.65
N ILE A 146 -8.11 -0.30 -3.55
CA ILE A 146 -8.89 -1.51 -3.24
C ILE A 146 -7.98 -2.64 -2.78
N ILE A 147 -6.88 -2.92 -3.50
CA ILE A 147 -5.89 -3.93 -3.09
C ILE A 147 -5.42 -3.67 -1.67
N PHE A 148 -5.06 -2.43 -1.35
CA PHE A 148 -4.54 -2.10 -0.02
C PHE A 148 -5.59 -2.34 1.09
N ILE A 149 -6.81 -1.82 0.94
CA ILE A 149 -7.89 -2.02 1.94
C ILE A 149 -8.24 -3.50 2.06
N ALA A 150 -8.43 -4.19 0.92
CA ALA A 150 -8.76 -5.60 0.90
C ALA A 150 -7.68 -6.47 1.54
N THR A 151 -6.40 -6.13 1.33
CA THR A 151 -5.26 -6.80 1.97
C THR A 151 -5.31 -6.66 3.49
N LEU A 152 -5.65 -5.47 4.03
CA LEU A 152 -5.77 -5.27 5.47
C LEU A 152 -6.94 -6.03 6.07
N VAL A 153 -8.07 -6.08 5.36
CA VAL A 153 -9.24 -6.86 5.80
C VAL A 153 -8.93 -8.35 5.79
N LYS A 154 -8.27 -8.85 4.73
CA LYS A 154 -7.82 -10.25 4.67
C LYS A 154 -6.85 -10.58 5.79
N PHE A 155 -5.83 -9.74 6.01
CA PHE A 155 -4.91 -9.90 7.13
C PHE A 155 -5.64 -9.99 8.48
N ALA A 156 -6.61 -9.11 8.71
CA ALA A 156 -7.39 -9.12 9.94
C ALA A 156 -8.21 -10.41 10.10
N ARG A 157 -8.79 -10.93 9.01
CA ARG A 157 -9.51 -12.22 8.99
C ARG A 157 -8.60 -13.40 9.33
N GLU A 158 -7.38 -13.41 8.82
CA GLU A 158 -6.41 -14.48 9.06
C GLU A 158 -5.83 -14.48 10.48
N CYS A 159 -5.65 -13.28 11.06
CA CYS A 159 -5.01 -13.14 12.37
C CYS A 159 -6.02 -13.18 13.54
N SER A 160 -7.29 -12.81 13.32
CA SER A 160 -8.29 -12.82 14.37
C SER A 160 -8.95 -14.18 14.53
N SER A 161 -9.44 -14.46 15.76
CA SER A 161 -10.21 -15.67 16.06
C SER A 161 -11.67 -15.60 15.58
N HIS A 162 -12.10 -14.42 15.12
CA HIS A 162 -13.45 -14.15 14.65
C HIS A 162 -13.45 -13.87 13.14
N ASN A 163 -14.60 -14.05 12.49
CA ASN A 163 -14.77 -13.64 11.10
C ASN A 163 -14.80 -12.10 11.02
N PHE A 164 -13.61 -11.50 10.98
CA PHE A 164 -13.45 -10.06 10.94
C PHE A 164 -14.11 -9.47 9.69
N LYS A 165 -14.90 -8.42 9.89
CA LYS A 165 -15.43 -7.60 8.81
C LYS A 165 -15.45 -6.12 9.21
N PRO A 166 -15.22 -5.20 8.26
CA PRO A 166 -15.46 -3.78 8.50
C PRO A 166 -16.94 -3.53 8.82
N GLN A 167 -17.23 -2.42 9.47
CA GLN A 167 -18.60 -1.94 9.61
C GLN A 167 -19.07 -1.25 8.34
N GLU A 168 -18.17 -0.52 7.69
CA GLU A 168 -18.36 0.14 6.41
C GLU A 168 -17.02 0.42 5.73
N VAL A 169 -17.06 0.58 4.41
CA VAL A 169 -15.94 1.07 3.59
C VAL A 169 -16.42 2.30 2.83
N ASN A 170 -15.67 3.40 2.91
CA ASN A 170 -15.96 4.65 2.23
C ASN A 170 -14.92 4.90 1.13
N LEU A 171 -15.39 5.24 -0.06
CA LEU A 171 -14.60 5.47 -1.26
C LEU A 171 -14.98 6.83 -1.87
N ASN A 172 -13.97 7.62 -2.26
CA ASN A 172 -14.18 8.99 -2.74
C ASN A 172 -14.36 9.09 -4.26
N TRP A 173 -14.83 8.05 -4.89
CA TRP A 173 -15.17 8.03 -6.31
C TRP A 173 -16.53 7.38 -6.55
N SER A 174 -17.11 7.66 -7.74
CA SER A 174 -18.43 7.15 -8.11
C SER A 174 -18.37 5.72 -8.63
N ASN A 175 -19.35 4.91 -8.26
CA ASN A 175 -19.56 3.57 -8.84
C ASN A 175 -20.44 3.67 -10.09
N THR A 176 -19.88 4.06 -11.22
CA THR A 176 -20.60 4.14 -12.48
C THR A 176 -20.70 2.76 -13.13
N GLY A 177 -21.94 2.34 -13.46
CA GLY A 177 -22.20 1.08 -14.17
C GLY A 177 -21.90 -0.19 -13.35
N ASP A 178 -22.03 -0.13 -12.03
CA ASP A 178 -21.86 -1.25 -11.11
C ASP A 178 -20.48 -1.93 -11.19
N THR A 179 -19.48 -1.21 -11.67
CA THR A 179 -18.12 -1.72 -11.88
C THR A 179 -17.49 -2.29 -10.61
N PHE A 180 -17.87 -1.79 -9.43
CA PHE A 180 -17.33 -2.17 -8.12
C PHE A 180 -18.32 -2.93 -7.23
N GLN A 181 -19.39 -3.50 -7.79
CA GLN A 181 -20.41 -4.23 -7.02
C GLN A 181 -19.82 -5.41 -6.23
N PHE A 182 -18.78 -6.07 -6.75
CA PHE A 182 -18.07 -7.18 -6.08
C PHE A 182 -17.43 -6.82 -4.73
N LEU A 183 -17.24 -5.51 -4.43
CA LEU A 183 -16.64 -5.07 -3.18
C LEU A 183 -17.55 -5.36 -1.98
N GLY A 184 -18.87 -5.23 -2.14
CA GLY A 184 -19.84 -5.56 -1.09
C GLY A 184 -19.74 -7.02 -0.65
N ASP A 185 -19.60 -7.92 -1.60
CA ASP A 185 -19.48 -9.37 -1.35
C ASP A 185 -18.16 -9.68 -0.65
N PHE A 186 -17.05 -9.07 -1.09
CA PHE A 186 -15.75 -9.29 -0.48
C PHE A 186 -15.65 -8.73 0.94
N PHE A 187 -16.07 -7.48 1.16
CA PHE A 187 -15.96 -6.85 2.48
C PHE A 187 -17.01 -7.35 3.46
N ASP A 188 -18.11 -7.92 3.00
CA ASP A 188 -19.29 -8.32 3.82
C ASP A 188 -19.80 -7.15 4.68
N CYS A 189 -19.84 -5.95 4.07
CA CYS A 189 -20.33 -4.72 4.70
C CYS A 189 -20.82 -3.71 3.66
N LEU A 190 -21.37 -2.59 4.14
CA LEU A 190 -21.76 -1.49 3.27
C LEU A 190 -20.53 -0.81 2.67
N VAL A 191 -20.53 -0.65 1.33
CA VAL A 191 -19.53 0.12 0.59
C VAL A 191 -20.18 1.38 0.06
N ASN A 192 -19.77 2.53 0.59
CA ASN A 192 -20.27 3.86 0.23
C ASN A 192 -19.34 4.49 -0.81
N PHE A 193 -19.90 4.92 -1.92
CA PHE A 193 -19.19 5.69 -2.95
C PHE A 193 -19.50 7.18 -2.80
N ASP A 194 -18.77 8.03 -3.56
CA ASP A 194 -18.92 9.50 -3.55
C ASP A 194 -18.73 10.12 -2.15
N GLN A 195 -17.85 9.55 -1.33
CA GLN A 195 -17.54 10.06 0.00
C GLN A 195 -16.39 11.06 -0.04
N ASP A 196 -16.27 11.91 0.98
CA ASP A 196 -15.20 12.90 1.09
C ASP A 196 -13.82 12.28 1.34
N GLU A 197 -13.78 11.06 1.89
CA GLU A 197 -12.54 10.37 2.25
C GLU A 197 -12.55 8.88 1.84
N ILE A 198 -11.35 8.31 1.77
CA ILE A 198 -11.17 6.87 1.63
C ILE A 198 -10.89 6.31 3.01
N SER A 199 -11.78 5.45 3.49
CA SER A 199 -11.63 4.87 4.81
C SER A 199 -12.34 3.51 4.95
N PHE A 200 -11.98 2.76 5.97
CA PHE A 200 -12.86 1.72 6.51
C PHE A 200 -12.94 1.81 8.02
N SER A 201 -14.10 1.50 8.56
CA SER A 201 -14.36 1.55 9.99
C SER A 201 -14.56 0.16 10.58
N CYS A 202 -14.17 -0.01 11.85
CA CYS A 202 -14.22 -1.26 12.58
C CYS A 202 -14.68 -1.02 14.01
N ASN A 203 -15.24 -2.06 14.63
CA ASN A 203 -15.54 -2.03 16.05
C ASN A 203 -14.24 -1.97 16.88
N THR A 204 -14.08 -0.94 17.72
CA THR A 204 -12.88 -0.75 18.53
C THR A 204 -12.61 -1.91 19.48
N THR A 205 -13.65 -2.53 20.05
CA THR A 205 -13.52 -3.67 20.95
C THR A 205 -12.92 -4.88 20.21
N ILE A 206 -13.44 -5.19 19.02
CA ILE A 206 -12.94 -6.30 18.19
C ILE A 206 -11.47 -6.07 17.80
N LEU A 207 -11.10 -4.84 17.43
CA LEU A 207 -9.71 -4.52 17.10
C LEU A 207 -8.75 -4.70 18.26
N LYS A 208 -9.22 -4.55 19.51
CA LYS A 208 -8.40 -4.66 20.72
C LYS A 208 -8.43 -6.06 21.36
N GLU A 209 -9.14 -7.01 20.77
CA GLU A 209 -9.10 -8.40 21.23
C GLU A 209 -7.70 -8.99 21.02
N PRO A 210 -7.20 -9.79 21.98
CA PRO A 210 -5.88 -10.40 21.87
C PRO A 210 -5.78 -11.33 20.65
N LEU A 211 -4.69 -11.21 19.90
CA LEU A 211 -4.35 -12.15 18.84
C LEU A 211 -3.58 -13.36 19.40
N LEU A 212 -3.91 -14.55 18.91
CA LEU A 212 -3.24 -15.81 19.33
C LEU A 212 -1.74 -15.81 19.01
N GLY A 213 -1.33 -15.10 17.96
CA GLY A 213 0.07 -14.98 17.54
C GLY A 213 0.84 -13.85 18.25
N GLY A 214 0.21 -13.13 19.19
CA GLY A 214 0.82 -11.98 19.86
C GLY A 214 2.09 -12.36 20.62
N ASN A 215 3.22 -11.71 20.28
CA ASN A 215 4.51 -11.93 20.91
C ASN A 215 5.31 -10.62 20.99
N PRO A 216 5.35 -9.97 22.17
CA PRO A 216 6.03 -8.68 22.34
C PRO A 216 7.52 -8.71 22.02
N LEU A 217 8.23 -9.82 22.25
CA LEU A 217 9.66 -9.93 21.96
C LEU A 217 9.92 -9.95 20.45
N ILE A 218 9.13 -10.71 19.71
CA ILE A 218 9.19 -10.76 18.24
C ILE A 218 8.85 -9.37 17.67
N THR A 219 7.79 -8.76 18.16
CA THR A 219 7.38 -7.41 17.75
C THR A 219 8.49 -6.38 17.95
N GLN A 220 9.11 -6.35 19.14
CA GLN A 220 10.19 -5.42 19.47
C GLN A 220 11.40 -5.62 18.56
N SER A 221 11.76 -6.88 18.27
CA SER A 221 12.85 -7.21 17.36
C SER A 221 12.60 -6.67 15.96
N HIS A 222 11.40 -6.88 15.42
CA HIS A 222 11.03 -6.39 14.09
C HIS A 222 10.90 -4.86 14.05
N GLU A 223 10.40 -4.22 15.10
CA GLU A 223 10.33 -2.75 15.17
C GLU A 223 11.72 -2.10 15.15
N LYS A 224 12.73 -2.72 15.77
CA LYS A 224 14.12 -2.26 15.67
C LYS A 224 14.60 -2.29 14.22
N MET A 225 14.37 -3.40 13.52
CA MET A 225 14.72 -3.51 12.09
C MET A 225 13.96 -2.50 11.23
N LEU A 226 12.67 -2.27 11.49
CA LEU A 226 11.85 -1.29 10.77
C LEU A 226 12.35 0.14 10.97
N ASN A 227 12.76 0.51 12.19
CA ASN A 227 13.36 1.82 12.47
C ASN A 227 14.67 2.01 11.71
N GLU A 228 15.53 0.98 11.64
CA GLU A 228 16.76 1.02 10.85
C GLU A 228 16.46 1.17 9.35
N PHE A 229 15.43 0.51 8.86
CA PHE A 229 14.98 0.61 7.46
C PHE A 229 14.47 2.01 7.14
N LEU A 230 13.60 2.58 7.98
CA LEU A 230 13.11 3.95 7.82
C LEU A 230 14.26 4.96 7.80
N SER A 231 15.22 4.84 8.71
CA SER A 231 16.38 5.73 8.75
C SER A 231 17.21 5.69 7.46
N ARG A 232 17.31 4.53 6.82
CA ARG A 232 17.97 4.39 5.50
C ARG A 232 17.16 5.05 4.38
N LEU A 233 15.84 4.84 4.37
CA LEU A 233 14.96 5.46 3.37
C LEU A 233 14.96 6.99 3.49
N ASP A 234 14.88 7.53 4.70
CA ASP A 234 14.88 8.98 4.92
C ASP A 234 16.20 9.63 4.47
N LYS A 235 17.33 8.96 4.71
CA LYS A 235 18.63 9.43 4.17
C LYS A 235 18.68 9.38 2.64
N ASN A 236 18.15 8.33 2.05
CA ASN A 236 18.10 8.20 0.59
C ASN A 236 17.18 9.25 -0.03
N ASP A 237 16.04 9.57 0.60
CA ASP A 237 15.15 10.63 0.14
C ASP A 237 15.84 11.99 0.14
N VAL A 238 16.55 12.36 1.20
CA VAL A 238 17.32 13.61 1.26
C VAL A 238 18.38 13.66 0.15
N VAL A 239 19.12 12.57 -0.06
CA VAL A 239 20.11 12.48 -1.15
C VAL A 239 19.44 12.63 -2.52
N GLN A 240 18.26 12.07 -2.71
CA GLN A 240 17.52 12.18 -3.96
C GLN A 240 16.97 13.60 -4.19
N ILE A 241 16.44 14.24 -3.14
CA ILE A 241 16.01 15.65 -3.18
C ILE A 241 17.19 16.54 -3.57
N VAL A 242 18.35 16.37 -2.91
CA VAL A 242 19.58 17.12 -3.25
C VAL A 242 19.98 16.91 -4.71
N LYS A 243 20.00 15.66 -5.20
CA LYS A 243 20.34 15.36 -6.59
C LYS A 243 19.39 15.99 -7.58
N ASN A 244 18.09 15.96 -7.32
CA ASN A 244 17.08 16.58 -8.17
C ASN A 244 17.27 18.11 -8.19
N SER A 245 17.44 18.75 -7.03
CA SER A 245 17.70 20.20 -6.94
C SER A 245 18.95 20.61 -7.72
N ILE A 246 20.04 19.82 -7.63
CA ILE A 246 21.24 20.05 -8.45
C ILE A 246 20.91 19.95 -9.94
N HIS A 247 20.21 18.92 -10.35
CA HIS A 247 19.87 18.69 -11.76
C HIS A 247 19.01 19.81 -12.35
N ASP A 248 18.02 20.29 -11.59
CA ASP A 248 17.12 21.36 -12.02
C ASP A 248 17.81 22.74 -12.09
N MET A 249 18.85 22.96 -11.28
CA MET A 249 19.61 24.21 -11.27
C MET A 249 20.78 24.21 -12.28
N LEU A 250 21.29 23.07 -12.70
CA LEU A 250 22.40 22.98 -13.65
C LEU A 250 22.23 23.76 -14.95
N PRO A 251 21.01 23.80 -15.59
CA PRO A 251 20.79 24.62 -16.80
C PRO A 251 20.90 26.13 -16.54
N LEU A 252 20.76 26.59 -15.29
CA LEU A 252 20.85 27.99 -14.86
C LEU A 252 22.24 28.38 -14.40
N GLY A 253 23.16 27.42 -14.25
CA GLY A 253 24.54 27.56 -13.77
C GLY A 253 24.90 26.51 -12.72
N THR A 254 26.14 26.49 -12.28
CA THR A 254 26.58 25.53 -11.25
C THR A 254 26.01 25.96 -9.87
N PRO A 255 25.10 25.18 -9.27
CA PRO A 255 24.51 25.54 -7.98
C PRO A 255 25.54 25.42 -6.85
N THR A 256 25.49 26.36 -5.91
CA THR A 256 26.27 26.29 -4.69
C THR A 256 25.52 25.47 -3.62
N GLN A 257 26.24 25.02 -2.59
CA GLN A 257 25.63 24.34 -1.45
C GLN A 257 24.55 25.19 -0.76
N THR A 258 24.75 26.51 -0.73
CA THR A 258 23.79 27.45 -0.16
C THR A 258 22.52 27.58 -1.01
N ASP A 259 22.63 27.51 -2.33
CA ASP A 259 21.48 27.58 -3.24
C ASP A 259 20.62 26.33 -3.08
N ILE A 260 21.25 25.17 -2.99
CA ILE A 260 20.56 23.88 -2.76
C ILE A 260 19.88 23.88 -1.40
N ALA A 261 20.57 24.33 -0.33
CA ALA A 261 20.02 24.36 1.03
C ALA A 261 18.82 25.31 1.20
N LYS A 262 18.65 26.31 0.31
CA LYS A 262 17.48 27.18 0.30
C LYS A 262 16.26 26.59 -0.38
N GLN A 263 16.46 25.57 -1.20
CA GLN A 263 15.42 24.88 -1.96
C GLN A 263 14.87 23.64 -1.26
N ILE A 264 15.62 23.11 -0.27
CA ILE A 264 15.26 21.96 0.58
C ILE A 264 14.74 22.45 1.93
#